data_b5279714db492075ca938468f0d46635
#
_entry.id   b5279714db492075ca938468f0d46635
#
_cell.length_a   1.000
_cell.length_b   1.000
_cell.length_c   1.000
_cell.angle_alpha   90.00
_cell.angle_beta   90.00
_cell.angle_gamma   90.00
#
_symmetry.space_group_name_H-M   'P 1'
#
loop_
_entity.id
_entity.type
_entity.pdbx_description
1 polymer ?
#
loop_
_entity_poly.entity_id
_entity_poly.type
_entity_poly.pdbx_seq_one_letter_code
_entity_poly.pdbx_strand_id
1 'polypeptide(L)'
;SGRMLDVLVGPAGAGKTTAMNALLRAWEAEHGPGSVVGLAPSAVAAQVLADDLGIATENTAKWWQNHLLYGTTFEAGQLVIIDEASLAGTLSLDRITHLAQDAGAKVLLVGDHAQLQSVDAGGAFAMIANDRDDTPELVDVHRFTHPWEKTASLELRHGRTQAIDSYLAHQRITGGAAETMPDAAYNAWRTDRDKGLISVLIAETHEDVTELNRRARADLIHDKTLNPDREVELRDGTAAGVGDTIITRNNDRRLRTASGRDWVRNGGVWTI
;
A
#
# COMPACT_ATOMS: atom_id res chain seq x y z
N SER A 1 11.25 -2.01 -24.10
CA SER A 1 10.81 -3.09 -25.00
C SER A 1 9.77 -2.57 -25.98
N GLY A 2 9.63 -3.22 -27.13
CA GLY A 2 8.60 -2.90 -28.14
C GLY A 2 7.22 -3.51 -27.81
N ARG A 3 7.03 -4.14 -26.66
CA ARG A 3 5.75 -4.73 -26.25
C ARG A 3 4.77 -3.65 -25.78
N MET A 4 3.49 -3.85 -26.02
CA MET A 4 2.41 -3.00 -25.49
C MET A 4 2.31 -3.10 -23.95
N LEU A 5 2.52 -4.29 -23.39
CA LEU A 5 2.50 -4.56 -21.96
C LEU A 5 3.86 -5.03 -21.47
N ASP A 6 4.40 -4.37 -20.47
CA ASP A 6 5.59 -4.79 -19.74
C ASP A 6 5.28 -4.99 -18.24
N VAL A 7 6.17 -5.71 -17.56
CA VAL A 7 6.08 -6.02 -16.13
C VAL A 7 7.37 -5.62 -15.44
N LEU A 8 7.28 -5.05 -14.25
CA LEU A 8 8.40 -4.80 -13.34
C LEU A 8 8.11 -5.46 -12.01
N VAL A 9 8.93 -6.42 -11.63
CA VAL A 9 8.80 -7.14 -10.35
C VAL A 9 9.81 -6.59 -9.35
N GLY A 10 9.41 -6.51 -8.09
CA GLY A 10 10.34 -6.19 -7.01
C GLY A 10 9.68 -6.18 -5.64
N PRO A 11 10.38 -6.64 -4.59
CA PRO A 11 9.89 -6.59 -3.23
C PRO A 11 9.69 -5.14 -2.75
N ALA A 12 9.02 -4.99 -1.61
CA ALA A 12 8.88 -3.69 -0.96
C ALA A 12 10.27 -3.16 -0.57
N GLY A 13 10.55 -1.89 -0.94
CA GLY A 13 11.85 -1.26 -0.69
C GLY A 13 12.96 -1.63 -1.67
N ALA A 14 12.65 -2.24 -2.81
CA ALA A 14 13.64 -2.56 -3.86
C ALA A 14 13.89 -1.41 -4.85
N GLY A 15 13.31 -0.23 -4.62
CA GLY A 15 13.51 0.92 -5.51
C GLY A 15 12.55 0.99 -6.70
N LYS A 16 11.38 0.34 -6.65
CA LYS A 16 10.36 0.40 -7.71
C LYS A 16 10.02 1.85 -8.08
N THR A 17 9.77 2.71 -7.08
CA THR A 17 9.46 4.14 -7.29
C THR A 17 10.61 4.87 -8.00
N THR A 18 11.86 4.57 -7.65
CA THR A 18 13.04 5.16 -8.33
C THR A 18 13.10 4.74 -9.79
N ALA A 19 12.84 3.46 -10.08
CA ALA A 19 12.82 2.95 -11.46
C ALA A 19 11.67 3.58 -12.26
N MET A 20 10.46 3.69 -11.67
CA MET A 20 9.33 4.37 -12.30
C MET A 20 9.61 5.85 -12.58
N ASN A 21 10.25 6.57 -11.65
CA ASN A 21 10.65 7.96 -11.87
C ASN A 21 11.66 8.12 -13.02
N ALA A 22 12.63 7.22 -13.11
CA ALA A 22 13.58 7.22 -14.22
C ALA A 22 12.88 6.98 -15.57
N LEU A 23 11.96 6.01 -15.61
CA LEU A 23 11.17 5.71 -16.80
C LEU A 23 10.23 6.88 -17.18
N LEU A 24 9.57 7.49 -16.18
CA LEU A 24 8.74 8.68 -16.38
C LEU A 24 9.50 9.78 -17.11
N ARG A 25 10.67 10.15 -16.61
CA ARG A 25 11.50 11.19 -17.21
C ARG A 25 11.92 10.87 -18.65
N ALA A 26 12.30 9.61 -18.88
CA ALA A 26 12.68 9.15 -20.21
C ALA A 26 11.49 9.18 -21.18
N TRP A 27 10.31 8.77 -20.71
CA TRP A 27 9.09 8.74 -21.51
C TRP A 27 8.60 10.14 -21.89
N GLU A 28 8.55 11.04 -20.91
CA GLU A 28 8.12 12.42 -21.16
C GLU A 28 9.13 13.21 -22.02
N ALA A 29 10.41 12.85 -21.99
CA ALA A 29 11.39 13.46 -22.90
C ALA A 29 11.13 13.10 -24.36
N GLU A 30 10.54 11.93 -24.65
CA GLU A 30 10.22 11.47 -26.01
C GLU A 30 8.79 11.84 -26.43
N HIS A 31 7.82 11.72 -25.52
CA HIS A 31 6.38 11.85 -25.83
C HIS A 31 5.74 13.15 -25.30
N GLY A 32 6.50 13.96 -24.57
CA GLY A 32 6.04 15.22 -24.00
C GLY A 32 5.51 15.10 -22.56
N PRO A 33 5.45 16.21 -21.82
CA PRO A 33 4.94 16.26 -20.45
C PRO A 33 3.48 15.79 -20.37
N GLY A 34 3.14 15.01 -19.33
CA GLY A 34 1.80 14.48 -19.12
C GLY A 34 1.46 13.24 -19.93
N SER A 35 2.42 12.70 -20.70
CA SER A 35 2.25 11.43 -21.43
C SER A 35 2.31 10.19 -20.54
N VAL A 36 2.47 10.34 -19.22
CA VAL A 36 2.45 9.24 -18.26
C VAL A 36 1.30 9.43 -17.28
N VAL A 37 0.51 8.37 -17.09
CA VAL A 37 -0.59 8.31 -16.10
C VAL A 37 -0.43 7.12 -15.19
N GLY A 38 -0.89 7.25 -13.95
CA GLY A 38 -0.81 6.22 -12.94
C GLY A 38 -2.17 5.63 -12.58
N LEU A 39 -2.20 4.32 -12.36
CA LEU A 39 -3.34 3.62 -11.78
C LEU A 39 -2.89 2.76 -10.60
N ALA A 40 -3.77 2.55 -9.63
CA ALA A 40 -3.52 1.62 -8.53
C ALA A 40 -4.83 0.97 -8.06
N PRO A 41 -4.79 -0.20 -7.40
CA PRO A 41 -6.02 -0.89 -6.95
C PRO A 41 -6.82 -0.14 -5.89
N SER A 42 -6.17 0.74 -5.11
CA SER A 42 -6.84 1.52 -4.07
C SER A 42 -6.63 3.03 -4.23
N ALA A 43 -7.51 3.83 -3.64
CA ALA A 43 -7.40 5.28 -3.67
C ALA A 43 -6.18 5.81 -2.88
N VAL A 44 -5.79 5.10 -1.81
CA VAL A 44 -4.58 5.43 -1.04
C VAL A 44 -3.33 5.15 -1.86
N ALA A 45 -3.22 3.96 -2.47
CA ALA A 45 -2.10 3.61 -3.32
C ALA A 45 -1.99 4.56 -4.54
N ALA A 46 -3.12 4.94 -5.16
CA ALA A 46 -3.13 5.92 -6.23
C ALA A 46 -2.61 7.29 -5.78
N GLN A 47 -2.95 7.72 -4.55
CA GLN A 47 -2.43 8.97 -4.02
C GLN A 47 -0.93 8.91 -3.74
N VAL A 48 -0.45 7.82 -3.13
CA VAL A 48 0.99 7.60 -2.90
C VAL A 48 1.75 7.65 -4.23
N LEU A 49 1.23 6.97 -5.26
CA LEU A 49 1.82 6.99 -6.59
C LEU A 49 1.82 8.41 -7.19
N ALA A 50 0.75 9.21 -6.97
CA ALA A 50 0.68 10.60 -7.41
C ALA A 50 1.74 11.46 -6.71
N ASP A 51 1.89 11.32 -5.40
CA ASP A 51 2.83 12.09 -4.61
C ASP A 51 4.29 11.72 -4.95
N ASP A 52 4.55 10.43 -5.18
CA ASP A 52 5.88 9.90 -5.50
C ASP A 52 6.36 10.29 -6.92
N LEU A 53 5.47 10.26 -7.90
CA LEU A 53 5.82 10.50 -9.31
C LEU A 53 5.43 11.88 -9.82
N GLY A 54 4.52 12.59 -9.15
CA GLY A 54 4.03 13.90 -9.61
C GLY A 54 3.14 13.82 -10.85
N ILE A 55 2.50 12.66 -11.11
CA ILE A 55 1.65 12.43 -12.29
C ILE A 55 0.17 12.32 -11.94
N ALA A 56 -0.69 12.46 -12.94
CA ALA A 56 -2.12 12.19 -12.77
C ALA A 56 -2.36 10.72 -12.46
N THR A 57 -3.08 10.44 -11.36
CA THR A 57 -3.38 9.07 -10.93
C THR A 57 -4.85 8.88 -10.54
N GLU A 58 -5.34 7.66 -10.68
CA GLU A 58 -6.66 7.29 -10.18
C GLU A 58 -6.65 5.81 -9.73
N ASN A 59 -7.59 5.41 -8.88
CA ASN A 59 -7.77 3.99 -8.63
C ASN A 59 -8.48 3.29 -9.80
N THR A 60 -8.13 2.03 -10.04
CA THR A 60 -8.59 1.26 -11.20
C THR A 60 -10.11 1.18 -11.31
N ALA A 61 -10.82 0.99 -10.19
CA ALA A 61 -12.29 0.90 -10.18
C ALA A 61 -12.95 2.24 -10.55
N LYS A 62 -12.42 3.36 -10.03
CA LYS A 62 -12.93 4.69 -10.36
C LYS A 62 -12.61 5.08 -11.80
N TRP A 63 -11.41 4.76 -12.27
CA TRP A 63 -11.03 4.99 -13.67
C TRP A 63 -11.98 4.25 -14.62
N TRP A 64 -12.28 2.97 -14.33
CA TRP A 64 -13.25 2.17 -15.08
C TRP A 64 -14.67 2.79 -15.03
N GLN A 65 -15.10 3.25 -13.87
CA GLN A 65 -16.39 3.95 -13.75
C GLN A 65 -16.44 5.21 -14.61
N ASN A 66 -15.35 5.99 -14.64
CA ASN A 66 -15.25 7.18 -15.46
C ASN A 66 -15.27 6.84 -16.96
N HIS A 67 -14.64 5.73 -17.35
CA HIS A 67 -14.73 5.22 -18.73
C HIS A 67 -16.20 4.94 -19.12
N LEU A 68 -16.94 4.22 -18.28
CA LEU A 68 -18.34 3.87 -18.57
C LEU A 68 -19.28 5.09 -18.59
N LEU A 69 -19.05 6.07 -17.72
CA LEU A 69 -19.97 7.21 -17.57
C LEU A 69 -19.63 8.37 -18.50
N TYR A 70 -18.36 8.60 -18.78
CA TYR A 70 -17.86 9.81 -19.45
C TYR A 70 -17.02 9.51 -20.69
N GLY A 71 -16.79 8.25 -21.02
CA GLY A 71 -15.95 7.86 -22.15
C GLY A 71 -14.45 8.14 -21.92
N THR A 72 -14.01 8.26 -20.68
CA THR A 72 -12.57 8.44 -20.38
C THR A 72 -11.77 7.31 -20.99
N THR A 73 -10.72 7.61 -21.74
CA THR A 73 -9.84 6.64 -22.37
C THR A 73 -8.38 7.08 -22.28
N PHE A 74 -7.47 6.25 -22.75
CA PHE A 74 -6.06 6.58 -22.89
C PHE A 74 -5.80 7.28 -24.23
N GLU A 75 -4.59 7.83 -24.37
CA GLU A 75 -4.14 8.53 -25.58
C GLU A 75 -3.01 7.73 -26.25
N ALA A 76 -2.89 7.86 -27.55
CA ALA A 76 -1.81 7.23 -28.32
C ALA A 76 -0.43 7.72 -27.84
N GLY A 77 0.50 6.80 -27.63
CA GLY A 77 1.83 7.10 -27.07
C GLY A 77 1.88 7.34 -25.56
N GLN A 78 0.76 7.24 -24.86
CA GLN A 78 0.71 7.36 -23.41
C GLN A 78 1.30 6.13 -22.72
N LEU A 79 2.01 6.32 -21.61
CA LEU A 79 2.43 5.24 -20.68
C LEU A 79 1.45 5.17 -19.51
N VAL A 80 0.85 4.02 -19.31
CA VAL A 80 -0.03 3.70 -18.19
C VAL A 80 0.75 2.86 -17.18
N ILE A 81 1.11 3.42 -16.04
CA ILE A 81 1.76 2.70 -14.94
C ILE A 81 0.67 2.18 -14.01
N ILE A 82 0.60 0.87 -13.79
CA ILE A 82 -0.29 0.24 -12.81
C ILE A 82 0.57 -0.26 -11.67
N ASP A 83 0.59 0.49 -10.57
CA ASP A 83 1.34 0.11 -9.37
C ASP A 83 0.50 -0.81 -8.47
N GLU A 84 1.17 -1.61 -7.63
CA GLU A 84 0.56 -2.68 -6.82
C GLU A 84 -0.33 -3.62 -7.67
N ALA A 85 0.11 -3.92 -8.90
CA ALA A 85 -0.66 -4.70 -9.88
C ALA A 85 -0.96 -6.13 -9.41
N SER A 86 -0.19 -6.67 -8.46
CA SER A 86 -0.45 -7.96 -7.80
C SER A 86 -1.77 -7.98 -7.00
N LEU A 87 -2.24 -6.81 -6.53
CA LEU A 87 -3.50 -6.63 -5.82
C LEU A 87 -4.69 -6.34 -6.74
N ALA A 88 -4.45 -6.10 -8.04
CA ALA A 88 -5.51 -5.86 -9.00
C ALA A 88 -6.12 -7.18 -9.49
N GLY A 89 -7.45 -7.25 -9.54
CA GLY A 89 -8.16 -8.41 -10.10
C GLY A 89 -7.88 -8.58 -11.59
N THR A 90 -7.81 -9.84 -12.05
CA THR A 90 -7.53 -10.22 -13.46
C THR A 90 -8.41 -9.47 -14.45
N LEU A 91 -9.72 -9.42 -14.19
CA LEU A 91 -10.68 -8.75 -15.06
C LEU A 91 -10.44 -7.22 -15.14
N SER A 92 -9.97 -6.61 -14.03
CA SER A 92 -9.63 -5.19 -14.01
C SER A 92 -8.41 -4.91 -14.87
N LEU A 93 -7.36 -5.73 -14.74
CA LEU A 93 -6.16 -5.62 -15.58
C LEU A 93 -6.46 -5.86 -17.04
N ASP A 94 -7.25 -6.88 -17.36
CA ASP A 94 -7.68 -7.20 -18.72
C ASP A 94 -8.38 -6.03 -19.41
N ARG A 95 -9.40 -5.46 -18.76
CA ARG A 95 -10.14 -4.30 -19.29
C ARG A 95 -9.25 -3.09 -19.56
N ILE A 96 -8.38 -2.75 -18.60
CA ILE A 96 -7.48 -1.60 -18.72
C ILE A 96 -6.46 -1.83 -19.83
N THR A 97 -5.89 -3.03 -19.94
CA THR A 97 -4.90 -3.34 -20.97
C THR A 97 -5.49 -3.36 -22.38
N HIS A 98 -6.72 -3.87 -22.53
CA HIS A 98 -7.42 -3.79 -23.84
C HIS A 98 -7.67 -2.35 -24.27
N LEU A 99 -8.19 -1.49 -23.37
CA LEU A 99 -8.41 -0.08 -23.69
C LEU A 99 -7.12 0.68 -23.98
N ALA A 100 -6.03 0.34 -23.29
CA ALA A 100 -4.72 0.91 -23.60
C ALA A 100 -4.22 0.47 -24.99
N GLN A 101 -4.40 -0.80 -25.32
CA GLN A 101 -4.06 -1.34 -26.65
C GLN A 101 -4.84 -0.65 -27.76
N ASP A 102 -6.16 -0.53 -27.59
CA ASP A 102 -7.04 0.11 -28.56
C ASP A 102 -6.69 1.59 -28.79
N ALA A 103 -6.22 2.27 -27.74
CA ALA A 103 -5.77 3.65 -27.80
C ALA A 103 -4.33 3.81 -28.35
N GLY A 104 -3.56 2.74 -28.51
CA GLY A 104 -2.13 2.82 -28.86
C GLY A 104 -1.26 3.29 -27.70
N ALA A 105 -1.68 3.05 -26.46
CA ALA A 105 -0.93 3.32 -25.24
C ALA A 105 -0.12 2.10 -24.80
N LYS A 106 0.93 2.33 -24.02
CA LYS A 106 1.77 1.27 -23.41
C LYS A 106 1.39 1.08 -21.94
N VAL A 107 1.36 -0.16 -21.46
CA VAL A 107 1.09 -0.49 -20.06
C VAL A 107 2.36 -1.04 -19.39
N LEU A 108 2.66 -0.53 -18.19
CA LEU A 108 3.64 -1.11 -17.27
C LEU A 108 2.94 -1.58 -16.00
N LEU A 109 2.95 -2.87 -15.75
CA LEU A 109 2.50 -3.46 -14.49
C LEU A 109 3.67 -3.49 -13.50
N VAL A 110 3.48 -2.91 -12.32
CA VAL A 110 4.50 -2.88 -11.27
C VAL A 110 3.94 -3.57 -10.03
N GLY A 111 4.70 -4.46 -9.42
CA GLY A 111 4.23 -5.19 -8.24
C GLY A 111 5.20 -6.24 -7.71
N ASP A 112 4.72 -7.04 -6.78
CA ASP A 112 5.44 -8.19 -6.23
C ASP A 112 4.52 -9.39 -6.16
N HIS A 113 4.74 -10.38 -7.01
CA HIS A 113 3.91 -11.60 -7.07
C HIS A 113 4.09 -12.53 -5.86
N ALA A 114 5.14 -12.32 -5.05
CA ALA A 114 5.36 -13.07 -3.82
C ALA A 114 4.64 -12.45 -2.60
N GLN A 115 4.04 -11.25 -2.74
CA GLN A 115 3.17 -10.66 -1.73
C GLN A 115 1.74 -11.19 -1.86
N LEU A 116 0.86 -10.76 -0.92
CA LEU A 116 -0.56 -11.09 -0.98
C LEU A 116 -1.15 -10.70 -2.33
N GLN A 117 -1.92 -11.61 -2.89
CA GLN A 117 -2.61 -11.39 -4.16
C GLN A 117 -4.01 -10.79 -3.94
N SER A 118 -4.65 -10.40 -5.03
CA SER A 118 -6.02 -9.89 -5.01
C SER A 118 -6.98 -10.90 -4.35
N VAL A 119 -7.91 -10.39 -3.56
CA VAL A 119 -9.03 -11.16 -2.97
C VAL A 119 -10.02 -11.61 -4.07
N ASP A 120 -10.18 -10.79 -5.11
CA ASP A 120 -10.93 -11.17 -6.33
C ASP A 120 -10.11 -12.16 -7.16
N ALA A 121 -10.71 -12.72 -8.23
CA ALA A 121 -9.98 -13.58 -9.17
C ALA A 121 -8.69 -12.89 -9.63
N GLY A 122 -7.60 -13.19 -8.94
CA GLY A 122 -6.28 -12.59 -9.10
C GLY A 122 -5.32 -13.51 -9.82
N GLY A 123 -4.03 -13.14 -9.86
CA GLY A 123 -2.96 -13.97 -10.41
C GLY A 123 -2.51 -13.60 -11.82
N ALA A 124 -3.20 -12.71 -12.53
CA ALA A 124 -2.77 -12.29 -13.87
C ALA A 124 -1.37 -11.67 -13.86
N PHE A 125 -1.06 -10.83 -12.86
CA PHE A 125 0.28 -10.27 -12.70
C PHE A 125 1.35 -11.36 -12.53
N ALA A 126 1.13 -12.31 -11.62
CA ALA A 126 2.05 -13.43 -11.38
C ALA A 126 2.18 -14.33 -12.61
N MET A 127 1.07 -14.61 -13.29
CA MET A 127 1.08 -15.41 -14.53
C MET A 127 1.94 -14.74 -15.59
N ILE A 128 1.74 -13.46 -15.87
CA ILE A 128 2.50 -12.73 -16.90
C ILE A 128 3.98 -12.62 -16.50
N ALA A 129 4.26 -12.36 -15.21
CA ALA A 129 5.63 -12.26 -14.72
C ALA A 129 6.40 -13.58 -14.84
N ASN A 130 5.74 -14.71 -14.57
CA ASN A 130 6.35 -16.04 -14.62
C ASN A 130 6.44 -16.65 -16.04
N ASP A 131 5.54 -16.24 -16.95
CA ASP A 131 5.51 -16.72 -18.34
C ASP A 131 6.61 -16.09 -19.20
N ARG A 132 7.32 -15.10 -18.70
CA ARG A 132 8.35 -14.35 -19.42
C ARG A 132 9.73 -14.57 -18.84
N ASP A 133 10.65 -15.08 -19.64
CA ASP A 133 12.05 -15.27 -19.25
C ASP A 133 12.82 -13.95 -19.06
N ASP A 134 12.33 -12.84 -19.62
CA ASP A 134 12.98 -11.53 -19.63
C ASP A 134 12.28 -10.50 -18.71
N THR A 135 11.51 -10.96 -17.73
CA THR A 135 10.86 -10.06 -16.76
C THR A 135 11.90 -9.35 -15.89
N PRO A 136 11.99 -8.00 -15.94
CA PRO A 136 12.89 -7.27 -15.07
C PRO A 136 12.48 -7.44 -13.61
N GLU A 137 13.44 -7.84 -12.77
CA GLU A 137 13.23 -7.94 -11.33
C GLU A 137 14.25 -7.10 -10.57
N LEU A 138 13.75 -6.26 -9.66
CA LEU A 138 14.58 -5.55 -8.69
C LEU A 138 14.79 -6.47 -7.48
N VAL A 139 16.03 -6.87 -7.27
CA VAL A 139 16.37 -7.86 -6.22
C VAL A 139 16.94 -7.23 -4.95
N ASP A 140 17.46 -6.00 -5.04
CA ASP A 140 18.10 -5.31 -3.93
C ASP A 140 17.09 -4.58 -3.05
N VAL A 141 16.99 -4.97 -1.78
CA VAL A 141 16.13 -4.34 -0.79
C VAL A 141 16.93 -3.31 0.00
N HIS A 142 16.48 -2.05 0.00
CA HIS A 142 17.17 -0.91 0.64
C HIS A 142 16.50 -0.41 1.92
N ARG A 143 15.35 -0.99 2.32
CA ARG A 143 14.57 -0.54 3.49
C ARG A 143 15.16 -0.91 4.84
N PHE A 144 16.05 -1.90 4.89
CA PHE A 144 16.60 -2.41 6.14
C PHE A 144 17.96 -1.80 6.45
N THR A 145 18.15 -1.43 7.70
CA THR A 145 19.45 -0.91 8.20
C THR A 145 20.45 -2.03 8.40
N HIS A 146 19.98 -3.23 8.79
CA HIS A 146 20.86 -4.36 9.07
C HIS A 146 20.91 -5.33 7.89
N PRO A 147 22.12 -5.75 7.44
CA PRO A 147 22.25 -6.69 6.32
C PRO A 147 21.51 -8.03 6.55
N TRP A 148 21.47 -8.52 7.78
CA TRP A 148 20.78 -9.78 8.08
C TRP A 148 19.27 -9.68 7.88
N GLU A 149 18.64 -8.53 8.18
CA GLU A 149 17.20 -8.30 7.95
C GLU A 149 16.86 -8.32 6.47
N LYS A 150 17.75 -7.75 5.63
CA LYS A 150 17.62 -7.82 4.18
C LYS A 150 17.58 -9.27 3.71
N THR A 151 18.55 -10.09 4.13
CA THR A 151 18.61 -11.49 3.75
C THR A 151 17.40 -12.28 4.26
N ALA A 152 17.06 -12.14 5.54
CA ALA A 152 15.95 -12.84 6.16
C ALA A 152 14.60 -12.46 5.52
N SER A 153 14.40 -11.18 5.15
CA SER A 153 13.18 -10.73 4.47
C SER A 153 12.99 -11.35 3.08
N LEU A 154 14.09 -11.51 2.33
CA LEU A 154 14.08 -12.21 1.04
C LEU A 154 13.82 -13.71 1.20
N GLU A 155 14.36 -14.33 2.24
CA GLU A 155 14.07 -15.72 2.56
C GLU A 155 12.60 -15.94 2.92
N LEU A 156 12.01 -15.06 3.74
CA LEU A 156 10.57 -15.07 4.04
C LEU A 156 9.71 -14.89 2.78
N ARG A 157 10.10 -13.98 1.90
CA ARG A 157 9.42 -13.77 0.61
C ARG A 157 9.34 -15.06 -0.21
N HIS A 158 10.35 -15.91 -0.12
CA HIS A 158 10.41 -17.20 -0.81
C HIS A 158 9.92 -18.39 0.03
N GLY A 159 9.30 -18.15 1.20
CA GLY A 159 8.81 -19.19 2.09
C GLY A 159 9.89 -20.04 2.75
N ARG A 160 11.13 -19.55 2.84
CA ARG A 160 12.24 -20.25 3.45
C ARG A 160 12.23 -20.08 4.97
N THR A 161 12.05 -21.18 5.68
CA THR A 161 11.91 -21.18 7.15
C THR A 161 13.20 -20.80 7.89
N GLN A 162 14.36 -20.87 7.28
CA GLN A 162 15.65 -20.43 7.84
C GLN A 162 15.64 -18.94 8.28
N ALA A 163 14.78 -18.14 7.69
CA ALA A 163 14.56 -16.76 8.13
C ALA A 163 14.15 -16.68 9.60
N ILE A 164 13.36 -17.64 10.11
CA ILE A 164 12.90 -17.70 11.50
C ILE A 164 14.09 -17.78 12.45
N ASP A 165 15.10 -18.60 12.14
CA ASP A 165 16.30 -18.75 12.95
C ASP A 165 17.08 -17.42 13.03
N SER A 166 17.14 -16.69 11.91
CA SER A 166 17.77 -15.37 11.86
C SER A 166 17.03 -14.35 12.76
N TYR A 167 15.69 -14.31 12.72
CA TYR A 167 14.90 -13.44 13.58
C TYR A 167 15.00 -13.84 15.06
N LEU A 168 15.05 -15.13 15.37
CA LEU A 168 15.26 -15.62 16.74
C LEU A 168 16.64 -15.23 17.28
N ALA A 169 17.70 -15.43 16.50
CA ALA A 169 19.07 -15.09 16.87
C ALA A 169 19.24 -13.59 17.17
N HIS A 170 18.45 -12.74 16.50
CA HIS A 170 18.45 -11.29 16.72
C HIS A 170 17.34 -10.80 17.66
N GLN A 171 16.71 -11.69 18.40
CA GLN A 171 15.69 -11.38 19.43
C GLN A 171 14.49 -10.59 18.85
N ARG A 172 14.11 -10.87 17.61
CA ARG A 172 12.93 -10.25 16.95
C ARG A 172 11.67 -11.08 17.10
N ILE A 173 11.77 -12.28 17.64
CA ILE A 173 10.64 -13.16 17.95
C ILE A 173 10.63 -13.41 19.46
N THR A 174 9.50 -13.13 20.09
CA THR A 174 9.25 -13.44 21.50
C THR A 174 8.12 -14.45 21.55
N GLY A 175 8.36 -15.58 22.21
CA GLY A 175 7.36 -16.62 22.43
C GLY A 175 6.90 -16.68 23.88
N GLY A 176 5.69 -17.17 24.12
CA GLY A 176 5.13 -17.35 25.46
C GLY A 176 3.75 -17.97 25.42
N ALA A 177 3.07 -18.02 26.57
CA ALA A 177 1.69 -18.46 26.65
C ALA A 177 0.76 -17.47 25.94
N ALA A 178 -0.24 -17.97 25.22
CA ALA A 178 -1.15 -17.15 24.42
C ALA A 178 -1.80 -16.03 25.25
N GLU A 179 -2.12 -16.31 26.51
CA GLU A 179 -2.77 -15.37 27.42
C GLU A 179 -1.89 -14.18 27.80
N THR A 180 -0.56 -14.33 27.75
CA THR A 180 0.39 -13.28 28.15
C THR A 180 0.99 -12.50 26.98
N MET A 181 0.88 -13.03 25.76
CA MET A 181 1.49 -12.40 24.59
C MET A 181 0.86 -11.07 24.18
N PRO A 182 -0.47 -10.85 24.28
CA PRO A 182 -1.06 -9.53 24.02
C PRO A 182 -0.50 -8.44 24.95
N ASP A 183 -0.32 -8.77 26.24
CA ASP A 183 0.28 -7.84 27.20
C ASP A 183 1.75 -7.55 26.89
N ALA A 184 2.52 -8.57 26.54
CA ALA A 184 3.92 -8.40 26.17
C ALA A 184 4.07 -7.51 24.91
N ALA A 185 3.26 -7.75 23.87
CA ALA A 185 3.24 -6.97 22.66
C ALA A 185 2.80 -5.51 22.91
N TYR A 186 1.76 -5.32 23.72
CA TYR A 186 1.29 -3.99 24.11
C TYR A 186 2.37 -3.20 24.87
N ASN A 187 3.03 -3.81 25.83
CA ASN A 187 4.08 -3.16 26.64
C ASN A 187 5.31 -2.81 25.78
N ALA A 188 5.68 -3.66 24.83
CA ALA A 188 6.74 -3.37 23.88
C ALA A 188 6.38 -2.15 23.00
N TRP A 189 5.17 -2.13 22.42
CA TRP A 189 4.67 -1.00 21.66
C TRP A 189 4.63 0.30 22.47
N ARG A 190 4.15 0.25 23.73
CA ARG A 190 4.13 1.41 24.62
C ARG A 190 5.54 1.94 24.88
N THR A 191 6.50 1.03 25.13
CA THR A 191 7.91 1.38 25.33
C THR A 191 8.51 2.10 24.11
N ASP A 192 8.16 1.67 22.91
CA ASP A 192 8.61 2.33 21.67
C ASP A 192 8.03 3.73 21.55
N ARG A 193 6.74 3.90 21.84
CA ARG A 193 6.08 5.22 21.85
C ARG A 193 6.70 6.16 22.88
N ASP A 194 6.97 5.69 24.09
CA ASP A 194 7.59 6.48 25.16
C ASP A 194 9.00 6.98 24.77
N LYS A 195 9.68 6.24 23.87
CA LYS A 195 10.95 6.65 23.26
C LYS A 195 10.78 7.55 22.03
N GLY A 196 9.54 7.89 21.65
CA GLY A 196 9.25 8.71 20.46
C GLY A 196 9.42 7.97 19.13
N LEU A 197 9.44 6.64 19.15
CA LEU A 197 9.49 5.82 17.95
C LEU A 197 8.11 5.69 17.31
N ILE A 198 8.08 5.58 15.98
CA ILE A 198 6.87 5.25 15.23
C ILE A 198 6.74 3.73 15.22
N SER A 199 5.82 3.20 16.02
CA SER A 199 5.57 1.76 16.15
C SER A 199 4.10 1.46 15.89
N VAL A 200 3.82 0.38 15.15
CA VAL A 200 2.48 -0.10 14.84
C VAL A 200 2.29 -1.47 15.46
N LEU A 201 1.26 -1.59 16.30
CA LEU A 201 0.87 -2.88 16.89
C LEU A 201 -0.17 -3.54 15.96
N ILE A 202 0.11 -4.75 15.52
CA ILE A 202 -0.74 -5.51 14.62
C ILE A 202 -1.25 -6.75 15.35
N ALA A 203 -2.54 -7.04 15.23
CA ALA A 203 -3.18 -8.23 15.80
C ALA A 203 -3.96 -8.98 14.72
N GLU A 204 -4.20 -10.26 14.94
CA GLU A 204 -4.82 -11.16 13.96
C GLU A 204 -6.33 -10.92 13.85
N THR A 205 -7.01 -10.67 14.98
CA THR A 205 -8.47 -10.55 15.02
C THR A 205 -8.93 -9.11 15.22
N HIS A 206 -10.13 -8.79 14.76
CA HIS A 206 -10.76 -7.50 15.03
C HIS A 206 -11.04 -7.29 16.52
N GLU A 207 -11.28 -8.37 17.26
CA GLU A 207 -11.52 -8.35 18.70
C GLU A 207 -10.27 -7.89 19.44
N ASP A 208 -9.11 -8.47 19.12
CA ASP A 208 -7.82 -8.06 19.68
C ASP A 208 -7.47 -6.63 19.34
N VAL A 209 -7.68 -6.22 18.08
CA VAL A 209 -7.46 -4.83 17.63
C VAL A 209 -8.32 -3.86 18.43
N THR A 210 -9.60 -4.18 18.65
CA THR A 210 -10.53 -3.33 19.41
C THR A 210 -10.10 -3.22 20.87
N GLU A 211 -9.73 -4.34 21.51
CA GLU A 211 -9.28 -4.34 22.90
C GLU A 211 -7.95 -3.58 23.08
N LEU A 212 -6.99 -3.78 22.18
CA LEU A 212 -5.71 -3.07 22.21
C LEU A 212 -5.90 -1.56 21.98
N ASN A 213 -6.78 -1.16 21.08
CA ASN A 213 -7.11 0.26 20.86
C ASN A 213 -7.81 0.87 22.09
N ARG A 214 -8.76 0.15 22.70
CA ARG A 214 -9.45 0.58 23.92
C ARG A 214 -8.45 0.79 25.08
N ARG A 215 -7.53 -0.13 25.24
CA ARG A 215 -6.46 -0.06 26.26
C ARG A 215 -5.52 1.13 25.99
N ALA A 216 -5.05 1.28 24.75
CA ALA A 216 -4.18 2.38 24.38
C ALA A 216 -4.84 3.75 24.61
N ARG A 217 -6.12 3.86 24.28
CA ARG A 217 -6.88 5.08 24.51
C ARG A 217 -7.08 5.39 26.01
N ALA A 218 -7.38 4.37 26.81
CA ALA A 218 -7.49 4.52 28.27
C ALA A 218 -6.18 5.03 28.89
N ASP A 219 -5.03 4.51 28.46
CA ASP A 219 -3.73 4.98 28.92
C ASP A 219 -3.48 6.44 28.50
N LEU A 220 -3.82 6.83 27.27
CA LEU A 220 -3.65 8.21 26.78
C LEU A 220 -4.53 9.21 27.54
N ILE A 221 -5.75 8.81 27.94
CA ILE A 221 -6.63 9.60 28.81
C ILE A 221 -6.04 9.71 30.22
N HIS A 222 -5.56 8.59 30.77
CA HIS A 222 -4.92 8.57 32.09
C HIS A 222 -3.69 9.49 32.13
N ASP A 223 -2.87 9.46 31.10
CA ASP A 223 -1.66 10.28 30.95
C ASP A 223 -1.99 11.74 30.55
N LYS A 224 -3.28 12.10 30.48
CA LYS A 224 -3.79 13.44 30.10
C LYS A 224 -3.34 13.91 28.71
N THR A 225 -3.02 12.98 27.84
CA THR A 225 -2.68 13.25 26.43
C THR A 225 -3.94 13.41 25.58
N LEU A 226 -5.04 12.74 25.98
CA LEU A 226 -6.37 12.86 25.36
C LEU A 226 -7.36 13.47 26.35
N ASN A 227 -8.30 14.27 25.83
CA ASN A 227 -9.40 14.80 26.63
C ASN A 227 -10.70 14.07 26.26
N PRO A 228 -11.34 13.35 27.22
CA PRO A 228 -12.57 12.62 26.99
C PRO A 228 -13.85 13.51 27.04
N ASP A 229 -13.74 14.84 27.31
CA ASP A 229 -14.91 15.70 27.55
C ASP A 229 -15.81 15.89 26.30
N ARG A 230 -15.28 15.65 25.11
CA ARG A 230 -16.00 15.76 23.84
C ARG A 230 -15.69 14.57 22.96
N GLU A 231 -16.51 13.57 23.05
CA GLU A 231 -16.40 12.34 22.28
C GLU A 231 -17.54 12.18 21.29
N VAL A 232 -17.26 11.52 20.19
CA VAL A 232 -18.26 11.06 19.23
C VAL A 232 -18.15 9.54 19.11
N GLU A 233 -19.29 8.87 19.05
CA GLU A 233 -19.33 7.44 18.76
C GLU A 233 -18.98 7.20 17.29
N LEU A 234 -18.07 6.27 17.05
CA LEU A 234 -17.70 5.82 15.72
C LEU A 234 -18.58 4.65 15.27
N ARG A 235 -18.54 4.37 13.98
CA ARG A 235 -19.41 3.34 13.37
C ARG A 235 -19.17 1.92 13.92
N ASP A 236 -17.98 1.65 14.45
CA ASP A 236 -17.59 0.37 15.06
C ASP A 236 -17.93 0.28 16.56
N GLY A 237 -18.66 1.27 17.10
CA GLY A 237 -19.03 1.34 18.51
C GLY A 237 -17.92 1.84 19.43
N THR A 238 -16.76 2.22 18.90
CA THR A 238 -15.71 2.89 19.67
C THR A 238 -15.99 4.39 19.77
N ALA A 239 -15.32 5.11 20.67
CA ALA A 239 -15.42 6.55 20.78
C ALA A 239 -14.13 7.24 20.36
N ALA A 240 -14.23 8.45 19.83
CA ALA A 240 -13.09 9.28 19.50
C ALA A 240 -13.33 10.74 19.87
N GLY A 241 -12.30 11.42 20.34
CA GLY A 241 -12.31 12.83 20.74
C GLY A 241 -11.06 13.57 20.24
N VAL A 242 -10.90 14.82 20.66
CA VAL A 242 -9.75 15.65 20.25
C VAL A 242 -8.44 15.02 20.72
N GLY A 243 -7.53 14.83 19.78
CA GLY A 243 -6.24 14.19 19.97
C GLY A 243 -6.20 12.69 19.58
N ASP A 244 -7.36 12.05 19.41
CA ASP A 244 -7.43 10.69 18.90
C ASP A 244 -6.98 10.62 17.43
N THR A 245 -6.31 9.51 17.10
CA THR A 245 -6.00 9.17 15.71
C THR A 245 -6.99 8.11 15.23
N ILE A 246 -7.70 8.41 14.16
CA ILE A 246 -8.69 7.51 13.56
C ILE A 246 -8.28 7.08 12.15
N ILE A 247 -8.77 5.91 11.74
CA ILE A 247 -8.65 5.45 10.35
C ILE A 247 -10.04 5.41 9.70
N THR A 248 -10.16 6.01 8.53
CA THR A 248 -11.42 5.98 7.77
C THR A 248 -11.55 4.68 6.98
N ARG A 249 -12.75 4.10 6.98
CA ARG A 249 -13.04 2.79 6.36
C ARG A 249 -13.83 2.89 5.06
N ASN A 250 -14.19 4.10 4.65
CA ASN A 250 -14.93 4.34 3.40
C ASN A 250 -14.35 5.53 2.64
N ASN A 251 -14.47 5.46 1.31
CA ASN A 251 -14.20 6.59 0.45
C ASN A 251 -15.38 7.58 0.46
N ASP A 252 -15.17 8.86 0.81
CA ASP A 252 -16.16 9.91 0.63
C ASP A 252 -15.55 11.18 0.03
N ARG A 253 -15.72 11.36 -1.27
CA ARG A 253 -15.20 12.51 -2.03
C ARG A 253 -15.91 13.84 -1.69
N ARG A 254 -17.06 13.79 -1.00
CA ARG A 254 -17.78 14.98 -0.55
C ARG A 254 -17.16 15.57 0.71
N LEU A 255 -16.54 14.73 1.54
CA LEU A 255 -15.80 15.15 2.71
C LEU A 255 -14.39 15.55 2.30
N ARG A 256 -14.13 16.85 2.33
CA ARG A 256 -12.85 17.44 1.96
C ARG A 256 -12.10 17.94 3.19
N THR A 257 -10.76 17.93 3.11
CA THR A 257 -9.93 18.61 4.11
C THR A 257 -10.18 20.10 4.14
N ALA A 258 -9.79 20.76 5.21
CA ALA A 258 -9.92 22.21 5.35
C ALA A 258 -9.25 23.00 4.20
N SER A 259 -8.19 22.45 3.58
CA SER A 259 -7.55 23.03 2.41
C SER A 259 -8.36 22.88 1.12
N GLY A 260 -9.39 22.03 1.11
CA GLY A 260 -10.20 21.69 -0.08
C GLY A 260 -9.47 20.87 -1.14
N ARG A 261 -8.18 20.61 -0.95
CA ARG A 261 -7.31 19.92 -1.93
C ARG A 261 -7.40 18.39 -1.84
N ASP A 262 -7.81 17.89 -0.70
CA ASP A 262 -7.89 16.46 -0.41
C ASP A 262 -9.28 16.05 0.08
N TRP A 263 -9.56 14.74 0.13
CA TRP A 263 -10.83 14.17 0.50
C TRP A 263 -10.64 12.89 1.31
N VAL A 264 -11.69 12.42 2.01
CA VAL A 264 -11.63 11.26 2.91
C VAL A 264 -11.58 9.96 2.13
N ARG A 265 -10.44 9.27 2.22
CA ARG A 265 -10.20 7.96 1.59
C ARG A 265 -10.35 6.82 2.58
N ASN A 266 -10.73 5.65 2.10
CA ASN A 266 -10.62 4.41 2.86
C ASN A 266 -9.14 4.15 3.18
N GLY A 267 -8.82 3.90 4.44
CA GLY A 267 -7.44 3.76 4.93
C GLY A 267 -6.73 5.08 5.24
N GLY A 268 -7.39 6.23 5.08
CA GLY A 268 -6.84 7.51 5.50
C GLY A 268 -6.72 7.60 7.02
N VAL A 269 -5.58 8.11 7.51
CA VAL A 269 -5.31 8.33 8.93
C VAL A 269 -5.49 9.82 9.24
N TRP A 270 -6.24 10.12 10.31
CA TRP A 270 -6.62 11.47 10.68
C TRP A 270 -6.46 11.67 12.18
N THR A 271 -6.00 12.84 12.59
CA THR A 271 -6.04 13.28 13.98
C THR A 271 -7.23 14.22 14.16
N ILE A 272 -8.06 13.97 15.19
CA ILE A 272 -9.23 14.77 15.53
C ILE A 272 -8.81 16.04 16.28
#